data_995b58005f56d67a026a148da7573627
#
_entry.id   995b58005f56d67a026a148da7573627
#
_cell.length_a   1.000
_cell.length_b   1.000
_cell.length_c   1.000
_cell.angle_alpha   90.00
_cell.angle_beta   90.00
_cell.angle_gamma   90.00
#
_symmetry.space_group_name_H-M   'P 1'
#
loop_
_entity.id
_entity.type
_entity.pdbx_description
1 polymer ?
#
loop_
_entity_poly.entity_id
_entity_poly.type
_entity_poly.pdbx_seq_one_letter_code
_entity_poly.pdbx_strand_id
1 'polypeptide(L)'
;MTFEELYRTMLKQAVERGSVQADDLEASAGHLDCLLHPQDHPLVWPLNPCPCPKEETHCAAACLFDAIVRRDDGTLAVDPDRCSGCGACIQACQSGNLTASRDVLPALDAVKHAKGPVYALIAPAFLGQFSTVVTPGRLRSAFKLLGFTGMVEVALFADLLTLKEALEFDRNIHTETDFQLTSCCCPMWIGMIRKLYHELMPHVPGAVSPMIAAGRTVKKLHPDAVTIFVGPCIAKKAEAREWVSALYTGGDVIRERRD
;
A
#
# COMPACT_ATOMS: atom_id res chain seq x y z
N MET A 1 18.29 -15.58 13.20
CA MET A 1 17.59 -14.27 13.36
C MET A 1 16.16 -14.42 12.86
N THR A 2 15.16 -13.97 13.63
CA THR A 2 13.76 -13.92 13.18
C THR A 2 13.58 -12.86 12.09
N PHE A 3 12.50 -12.97 11.30
CA PHE A 3 12.19 -11.95 10.28
C PHE A 3 12.04 -10.53 10.87
N GLU A 4 11.44 -10.43 12.04
CA GLU A 4 11.25 -9.15 12.72
C GLU A 4 12.57 -8.54 13.25
N GLU A 5 13.47 -9.37 13.77
CA GLU A 5 14.82 -8.94 14.17
C GLU A 5 15.64 -8.50 12.96
N LEU A 6 15.56 -9.25 11.86
CA LEU A 6 16.18 -8.88 10.59
C LEU A 6 15.70 -7.50 10.12
N TYR A 7 14.39 -7.31 10.05
CA TYR A 7 13.80 -6.05 9.61
C TYR A 7 14.24 -4.86 10.47
N ARG A 8 14.22 -5.01 11.80
CA ARG A 8 14.69 -3.97 12.74
C ARG A 8 16.17 -3.65 12.57
N THR A 9 16.99 -4.68 12.36
CA THR A 9 18.44 -4.50 12.14
C THR A 9 18.70 -3.75 10.83
N MET A 10 18.01 -4.12 9.75
CA MET A 10 18.10 -3.43 8.46
C MET A 10 17.64 -1.98 8.55
N LEU A 11 16.52 -1.69 9.25
CA LEU A 11 16.05 -0.32 9.48
C LEU A 11 17.09 0.50 10.25
N LYS A 12 17.69 -0.07 11.28
CA LYS A 12 18.74 0.60 12.06
C LYS A 12 19.96 0.94 11.18
N GLN A 13 20.42 -0.02 10.38
CA GLN A 13 21.52 0.23 9.43
C GLN A 13 21.14 1.31 8.41
N ALA A 14 19.96 1.24 7.80
CA ALA A 14 19.48 2.24 6.85
C ALA A 14 19.43 3.65 7.44
N VAL A 15 19.02 3.80 8.69
CA VAL A 15 18.97 5.10 9.37
C VAL A 15 20.36 5.59 9.74
N GLU A 16 21.19 4.77 10.38
CA GLU A 16 22.48 5.16 10.94
C GLU A 16 23.57 5.30 9.89
N ARG A 17 23.62 4.36 8.92
CA ARG A 17 24.69 4.27 7.92
C ARG A 17 24.29 4.79 6.53
N GLY A 18 23.01 5.03 6.31
CA GLY A 18 22.49 5.46 5.01
C GLY A 18 22.20 4.32 4.03
N SER A 19 22.69 3.12 4.28
CA SER A 19 22.49 1.93 3.44
C SER A 19 22.45 0.66 4.28
N VAL A 20 21.86 -0.40 3.73
CA VAL A 20 21.82 -1.73 4.34
C VAL A 20 23.00 -2.54 3.81
N GLN A 21 23.77 -3.14 4.71
CA GLN A 21 24.86 -4.09 4.38
C GLN A 21 24.29 -5.51 4.49
N ALA A 22 23.76 -6.03 3.38
CA ALA A 22 23.08 -7.32 3.36
C ALA A 22 24.02 -8.50 3.65
N ASP A 23 25.29 -8.39 3.23
CA ASP A 23 26.30 -9.44 3.41
C ASP A 23 26.66 -9.69 4.89
N ASP A 24 26.42 -8.72 5.76
CA ASP A 24 26.68 -8.82 7.19
C ASP A 24 25.52 -9.49 7.97
N LEU A 25 24.45 -9.90 7.28
CA LEU A 25 23.21 -10.37 7.92
C LEU A 25 23.03 -11.88 7.75
N GLU A 26 22.97 -12.61 8.86
CA GLU A 26 22.62 -14.03 8.89
C GLU A 26 21.11 -14.23 8.67
N ALA A 27 20.66 -14.14 7.43
CA ALA A 27 19.28 -14.26 7.05
C ALA A 27 19.09 -15.06 5.75
N SER A 28 17.88 -15.58 5.53
CA SER A 28 17.57 -16.23 4.24
C SER A 28 17.59 -15.18 3.11
N ALA A 29 18.12 -15.56 1.95
CA ALA A 29 18.14 -14.70 0.77
C ALA A 29 16.73 -14.21 0.39
N GLY A 30 15.72 -15.07 0.54
CA GLY A 30 14.32 -14.69 0.27
C GLY A 30 13.78 -13.61 1.21
N HIS A 31 14.12 -13.66 2.51
CA HIS A 31 13.71 -12.61 3.45
C HIS A 31 14.39 -11.27 3.17
N LEU A 32 15.68 -11.31 2.82
CA LEU A 32 16.42 -10.11 2.44
C LEU A 32 15.81 -9.48 1.19
N ASP A 33 15.56 -10.28 0.17
CA ASP A 33 15.00 -9.83 -1.09
C ASP A 33 13.62 -9.22 -0.93
N CYS A 34 12.72 -9.87 -0.17
CA CYS A 34 11.39 -9.33 0.15
C CYS A 34 11.43 -7.98 0.90
N LEU A 35 12.47 -7.72 1.68
CA LEU A 35 12.62 -6.46 2.42
C LEU A 35 13.30 -5.36 1.59
N LEU A 36 14.23 -5.72 0.71
CA LEU A 36 14.93 -4.78 -0.16
C LEU A 36 14.14 -4.44 -1.43
N HIS A 37 13.45 -5.44 -1.98
CA HIS A 37 12.71 -5.33 -3.23
C HIS A 37 11.23 -5.74 -3.07
N PRO A 38 10.49 -5.15 -2.10
CA PRO A 38 9.11 -5.57 -1.80
C PRO A 38 8.15 -5.42 -2.99
N GLN A 39 8.46 -4.55 -3.96
CA GLN A 39 7.66 -4.36 -5.17
C GLN A 39 7.68 -5.58 -6.10
N ASP A 40 8.69 -6.44 -6.02
CA ASP A 40 8.85 -7.61 -6.87
C ASP A 40 8.16 -8.86 -6.27
N HIS A 41 7.59 -8.71 -5.08
CA HIS A 41 6.92 -9.76 -4.33
C HIS A 41 5.42 -9.50 -4.15
N PRO A 42 4.60 -10.54 -3.88
CA PRO A 42 3.19 -10.37 -3.53
C PRO A 42 3.01 -9.46 -2.31
N LEU A 43 1.84 -8.81 -2.20
CA LEU A 43 1.50 -7.94 -1.06
C LEU A 43 1.45 -8.68 0.28
N VAL A 44 1.15 -9.97 0.23
CA VAL A 44 1.18 -10.88 1.38
C VAL A 44 1.98 -12.09 0.97
N TRP A 45 2.87 -12.55 1.82
CA TRP A 45 3.70 -13.72 1.54
C TRP A 45 4.02 -14.52 2.80
N PRO A 46 4.31 -15.84 2.67
CA PRO A 46 4.65 -16.69 3.79
C PRO A 46 6.12 -16.49 4.20
N LEU A 47 6.37 -16.41 5.51
CA LEU A 47 7.72 -16.29 6.08
C LEU A 47 8.50 -17.61 5.98
N ASN A 48 7.81 -18.74 6.16
CA ASN A 48 8.38 -20.07 6.23
C ASN A 48 7.41 -21.08 5.58
N PRO A 49 7.84 -22.34 5.34
CA PRO A 49 6.91 -23.40 4.97
C PRO A 49 5.75 -23.48 5.96
N CYS A 50 4.53 -23.67 5.44
CA CYS A 50 3.33 -23.64 6.26
C CYS A 50 3.23 -24.88 7.16
N PRO A 51 3.15 -24.72 8.49
CA PRO A 51 3.06 -25.86 9.42
C PRO A 51 1.64 -26.45 9.54
N CYS A 52 0.60 -25.78 8.99
CA CYS A 52 -0.77 -26.21 9.12
C CYS A 52 -1.06 -27.48 8.28
N PRO A 53 -1.93 -28.38 8.73
CA PRO A 53 -2.45 -29.50 7.94
C PRO A 53 -3.08 -29.01 6.63
N LYS A 54 -3.08 -29.85 5.59
CA LYS A 54 -3.61 -29.46 4.28
C LYS A 54 -5.11 -29.12 4.32
N GLU A 55 -5.83 -29.74 5.20
CA GLU A 55 -7.27 -29.59 5.38
C GLU A 55 -7.65 -28.34 6.19
N GLU A 56 -6.71 -27.76 6.93
CA GLU A 56 -6.94 -26.62 7.84
C GLU A 56 -6.33 -25.34 7.30
N THR A 57 -6.77 -24.89 6.14
CA THR A 57 -6.28 -23.66 5.51
C THR A 57 -7.14 -22.44 5.89
N HIS A 58 -7.11 -22.04 7.17
CA HIS A 58 -7.88 -20.88 7.65
C HIS A 58 -7.61 -19.60 6.85
N CYS A 59 -6.37 -19.40 6.42
CA CYS A 59 -6.00 -18.25 5.61
C CYS A 59 -6.64 -18.28 4.21
N ALA A 60 -6.74 -19.46 3.59
CA ALA A 60 -7.42 -19.61 2.30
C ALA A 60 -8.94 -19.42 2.46
N ALA A 61 -9.54 -20.02 3.50
CA ALA A 61 -10.97 -19.86 3.79
C ALA A 61 -11.37 -18.41 4.09
N ALA A 62 -10.45 -17.60 4.64
CA ALA A 62 -10.67 -16.17 4.89
C ALA A 62 -10.45 -15.28 3.66
N CYS A 63 -9.95 -15.83 2.56
CA CYS A 63 -9.64 -15.06 1.36
C CYS A 63 -10.85 -14.95 0.43
N LEU A 64 -11.52 -13.81 0.41
CA LEU A 64 -12.66 -13.53 -0.47
C LEU A 64 -12.30 -13.55 -1.96
N PHE A 65 -11.01 -13.51 -2.31
CA PHE A 65 -10.52 -13.39 -3.68
C PHE A 65 -9.85 -14.67 -4.18
N ASP A 66 -9.90 -15.77 -3.42
CA ASP A 66 -9.24 -17.04 -3.72
C ASP A 66 -7.76 -16.88 -4.13
N ALA A 67 -7.09 -15.90 -3.51
CA ALA A 67 -5.70 -15.57 -3.83
C ALA A 67 -4.67 -16.47 -3.11
N ILE A 68 -5.09 -17.29 -2.14
CA ILE A 68 -4.20 -18.18 -1.40
C ILE A 68 -4.26 -19.57 -2.03
N VAL A 69 -3.13 -20.00 -2.55
CA VAL A 69 -2.99 -21.30 -3.21
C VAL A 69 -1.99 -22.15 -2.42
N ARG A 70 -2.36 -23.38 -2.11
CA ARG A 70 -1.44 -24.36 -1.55
C ARG A 70 -0.97 -25.28 -2.67
N ARG A 71 0.35 -25.29 -2.89
CA ARG A 71 0.99 -26.12 -3.91
C ARG A 71 1.06 -27.59 -3.44
N ASP A 72 1.33 -28.50 -4.37
CA ASP A 72 1.45 -29.93 -4.10
C ASP A 72 2.57 -30.27 -3.12
N ASP A 73 3.64 -29.49 -3.11
CA ASP A 73 4.77 -29.58 -2.18
C ASP A 73 4.44 -29.07 -0.76
N GLY A 74 3.20 -28.60 -0.53
CA GLY A 74 2.74 -28.05 0.75
C GLY A 74 3.09 -26.58 0.98
N THR A 75 3.79 -25.92 0.06
CA THR A 75 4.08 -24.49 0.17
C THR A 75 2.84 -23.66 -0.08
N LEU A 76 2.73 -22.51 0.62
CA LEU A 76 1.72 -21.50 0.34
C LEU A 76 2.24 -20.53 -0.70
N ALA A 77 1.39 -20.19 -1.65
CA ALA A 77 1.61 -19.10 -2.59
C ALA A 77 0.44 -18.12 -2.51
N VAL A 78 0.73 -16.86 -2.76
CA VAL A 78 -0.28 -15.81 -2.91
C VAL A 78 -0.25 -15.35 -4.35
N ASP A 79 -1.40 -15.51 -5.02
CA ASP A 79 -1.58 -15.02 -6.38
C ASP A 79 -1.65 -13.49 -6.37
N PRO A 80 -0.68 -12.78 -6.95
CA PRO A 80 -0.63 -11.32 -6.94
C PRO A 80 -1.78 -10.69 -7.73
N ASP A 81 -2.27 -11.35 -8.77
CA ASP A 81 -3.35 -10.83 -9.62
C ASP A 81 -4.72 -10.92 -8.93
N ARG A 82 -4.88 -11.90 -8.04
CA ARG A 82 -6.08 -12.06 -7.23
C ARG A 82 -6.02 -11.28 -5.92
N CYS A 83 -4.84 -11.13 -5.33
CA CYS A 83 -4.69 -10.49 -4.03
C CYS A 83 -5.06 -9.01 -4.09
N SER A 84 -6.02 -8.59 -3.25
CA SER A 84 -6.40 -7.17 -3.09
C SER A 84 -5.68 -6.48 -1.94
N GLY A 85 -4.83 -7.18 -1.18
CA GLY A 85 -4.15 -6.62 -0.01
C GLY A 85 -5.06 -6.35 1.20
N CYS A 86 -6.19 -7.05 1.34
CA CYS A 86 -7.14 -6.83 2.44
C CYS A 86 -6.62 -7.24 3.82
N GLY A 87 -5.62 -8.15 3.89
CA GLY A 87 -5.01 -8.61 5.14
C GLY A 87 -5.80 -9.68 5.90
N ALA A 88 -6.98 -10.11 5.45
CA ALA A 88 -7.80 -11.11 6.14
C ALA A 88 -7.06 -12.43 6.39
N CYS A 89 -6.27 -12.89 5.43
CA CYS A 89 -5.46 -14.09 5.55
C CYS A 89 -4.37 -13.97 6.63
N ILE A 90 -3.79 -12.78 6.84
CA ILE A 90 -2.81 -12.54 7.90
C ILE A 90 -3.47 -12.69 9.27
N GLN A 91 -4.66 -12.10 9.44
CA GLN A 91 -5.43 -12.20 10.69
C GLN A 91 -5.90 -13.64 10.97
N ALA A 92 -6.27 -14.38 9.92
CA ALA A 92 -6.72 -15.77 10.04
C ALA A 92 -5.56 -16.77 10.20
N CYS A 93 -4.31 -16.37 10.00
CA CYS A 93 -3.15 -17.26 10.09
C CYS A 93 -2.80 -17.56 11.54
N GLN A 94 -3.21 -18.73 12.04
CA GLN A 94 -2.99 -19.16 13.41
C GLN A 94 -1.51 -19.36 13.76
N SER A 95 -0.69 -19.73 12.78
CA SER A 95 0.77 -19.91 12.96
C SER A 95 1.56 -18.59 12.89
N GLY A 96 0.92 -17.45 12.54
CA GLY A 96 1.60 -16.18 12.32
C GLY A 96 2.57 -16.20 11.15
N ASN A 97 2.43 -17.14 10.21
CA ASN A 97 3.37 -17.36 9.11
C ASN A 97 3.16 -16.45 7.90
N LEU A 98 2.07 -15.68 7.86
CA LEU A 98 1.82 -14.72 6.79
C LEU A 98 2.17 -13.30 7.24
N THR A 99 2.84 -12.56 6.38
CA THR A 99 3.17 -11.15 6.62
C THR A 99 2.81 -10.28 5.41
N ALA A 100 2.59 -9.00 5.67
CA ALA A 100 2.43 -8.01 4.61
C ALA A 100 3.78 -7.51 4.10
N SER A 101 3.83 -7.12 2.83
CA SER A 101 4.93 -6.38 2.22
C SER A 101 5.30 -5.15 3.07
N ARG A 102 6.59 -4.85 3.22
CA ARG A 102 7.12 -3.75 4.02
C ARG A 102 7.99 -2.85 3.16
N ASP A 103 7.53 -1.64 2.91
CA ASP A 103 8.16 -0.72 1.94
C ASP A 103 8.96 0.42 2.63
N VAL A 104 9.23 0.32 3.94
CA VAL A 104 9.94 1.39 4.68
C VAL A 104 11.40 1.50 4.25
N LEU A 105 12.08 0.37 3.97
CA LEU A 105 13.48 0.41 3.50
C LEU A 105 13.62 1.12 2.15
N PRO A 106 12.90 0.75 1.08
CA PRO A 106 12.94 1.50 -0.17
C PRO A 106 12.42 2.94 -0.04
N ALA A 107 11.51 3.22 0.91
CA ALA A 107 11.10 4.59 1.18
C ALA A 107 12.23 5.43 1.79
N LEU A 108 12.97 4.90 2.76
CA LEU A 108 14.14 5.56 3.35
C LEU A 108 15.26 5.76 2.32
N ASP A 109 15.48 4.76 1.46
CA ASP A 109 16.43 4.88 0.35
C ASP A 109 16.03 6.01 -0.60
N ALA A 110 14.74 6.07 -0.97
CA ALA A 110 14.22 7.14 -1.81
C ALA A 110 14.38 8.53 -1.17
N VAL A 111 14.13 8.66 0.14
CA VAL A 111 14.33 9.95 0.85
C VAL A 111 15.78 10.40 0.81
N LYS A 112 16.74 9.46 0.89
CA LYS A 112 18.17 9.78 0.94
C LYS A 112 18.79 10.03 -0.43
N HIS A 113 18.33 9.32 -1.45
CA HIS A 113 19.01 9.26 -2.76
C HIS A 113 18.20 9.82 -3.92
N ALA A 114 16.97 10.29 -3.71
CA ALA A 114 16.20 10.91 -4.77
C ALA A 114 16.87 12.18 -5.29
N LYS A 115 16.89 12.35 -6.63
CA LYS A 115 17.43 13.56 -7.27
C LYS A 115 16.47 14.75 -7.19
N GLY A 116 15.18 14.49 -7.07
CA GLY A 116 14.12 15.47 -6.96
C GLY A 116 13.57 15.60 -5.55
N PRO A 117 12.62 16.51 -5.33
CA PRO A 117 11.97 16.68 -4.03
C PRO A 117 11.17 15.43 -3.62
N VAL A 118 11.19 15.09 -2.34
CA VAL A 118 10.45 13.95 -1.79
C VAL A 118 9.32 14.44 -0.92
N TYR A 119 8.09 14.04 -1.24
CA TYR A 119 6.90 14.43 -0.47
C TYR A 119 6.26 13.22 0.22
N ALA A 120 5.97 13.38 1.51
CA ALA A 120 5.13 12.44 2.24
C ALA A 120 3.65 12.76 1.97
N LEU A 121 2.89 11.77 1.49
CA LEU A 121 1.43 11.85 1.36
C LEU A 121 0.82 11.11 2.55
N ILE A 122 0.32 11.84 3.55
CA ILE A 122 -0.12 11.22 4.79
C ILE A 122 -1.61 10.91 4.78
N ALA A 123 -1.95 9.66 5.13
CA ALA A 123 -3.33 9.23 5.30
C ALA A 123 -3.99 9.90 6.51
N PRO A 124 -5.31 10.20 6.47
CA PRO A 124 -6.03 10.79 7.61
C PRO A 124 -5.93 9.99 8.91
N ALA A 125 -5.64 8.69 8.80
CA ALA A 125 -5.48 7.79 9.95
C ALA A 125 -4.35 8.17 10.92
N PHE A 126 -3.49 9.14 10.59
CA PHE A 126 -2.50 9.66 11.54
C PHE A 126 -3.12 10.39 12.72
N LEU A 127 -4.33 10.91 12.56
CA LEU A 127 -5.06 11.58 13.64
C LEU A 127 -5.35 10.59 14.77
N GLY A 128 -4.99 10.96 15.98
CA GLY A 128 -5.18 10.10 17.16
C GLY A 128 -4.14 8.98 17.34
N GLN A 129 -3.19 8.80 16.41
CA GLN A 129 -2.13 7.78 16.54
C GLN A 129 -0.99 8.23 17.48
N PHE A 130 -0.88 9.51 17.70
CA PHE A 130 0.15 10.10 18.56
C PHE A 130 -0.50 10.79 19.74
N SER A 131 0.30 11.22 20.71
CA SER A 131 -0.21 12.02 21.83
C SER A 131 -0.82 13.35 21.32
N THR A 132 -1.71 13.96 22.13
CA THR A 132 -2.39 15.22 21.79
C THR A 132 -1.44 16.40 21.53
N VAL A 133 -0.18 16.29 21.94
CA VAL A 133 0.85 17.30 21.66
C VAL A 133 1.40 17.22 20.23
N VAL A 134 1.15 16.14 19.50
CA VAL A 134 1.60 15.98 18.10
C VAL A 134 0.53 16.55 17.17
N THR A 135 0.70 17.82 16.83
CA THR A 135 -0.14 18.51 15.85
C THR A 135 0.30 18.17 14.42
N PRO A 136 -0.56 18.39 13.39
CA PRO A 136 -0.15 18.25 11.98
C PRO A 136 1.10 19.08 11.63
N GLY A 137 1.24 20.27 12.22
CA GLY A 137 2.43 21.12 12.04
C GLY A 137 3.71 20.49 12.59
N ARG A 138 3.65 19.87 13.77
CA ARG A 138 4.79 19.14 14.35
C ARG A 138 5.14 17.90 13.53
N LEU A 139 4.14 17.19 13.03
CA LEU A 139 4.36 16.03 12.16
C LEU A 139 5.01 16.44 10.85
N ARG A 140 4.58 17.55 10.24
CA ARG A 140 5.21 18.14 9.04
C ARG A 140 6.68 18.50 9.30
N SER A 141 6.99 19.05 10.46
CA SER A 141 8.37 19.34 10.85
C SER A 141 9.20 18.07 11.04
N ALA A 142 8.61 17.02 11.63
CA ALA A 142 9.28 15.73 11.78
C ALA A 142 9.61 15.08 10.43
N PHE A 143 8.70 15.12 9.45
CA PHE A 143 9.00 14.65 8.09
C PHE A 143 10.14 15.42 7.44
N LYS A 144 10.21 16.76 7.64
CA LYS A 144 11.35 17.55 7.15
C LYS A 144 12.66 17.13 7.81
N LEU A 145 12.67 16.85 9.10
CA LEU A 145 13.86 16.34 9.80
C LEU A 145 14.29 14.94 9.29
N LEU A 146 13.34 14.12 8.83
CA LEU A 146 13.63 12.84 8.19
C LEU A 146 14.16 12.98 6.75
N GLY A 147 14.21 14.18 6.19
CA GLY A 147 14.73 14.44 4.85
C GLY A 147 13.67 14.65 3.76
N PHE A 148 12.38 14.61 4.11
CA PHE A 148 11.33 14.96 3.15
C PHE A 148 11.32 16.46 2.86
N THR A 149 11.05 16.82 1.63
CA THR A 149 10.81 18.22 1.21
C THR A 149 9.55 18.80 1.83
N GLY A 150 8.51 17.97 1.98
CA GLY A 150 7.24 18.38 2.56
C GLY A 150 6.30 17.22 2.86
N MET A 151 5.18 17.56 3.50
CA MET A 151 4.09 16.64 3.82
C MET A 151 2.78 17.19 3.28
N VAL A 152 2.03 16.35 2.59
CA VAL A 152 0.71 16.65 2.03
C VAL A 152 -0.33 15.77 2.74
N GLU A 153 -1.38 16.38 3.23
CA GLU A 153 -2.50 15.67 3.86
C GLU A 153 -3.47 15.17 2.79
N VAL A 154 -3.59 13.86 2.66
CA VAL A 154 -4.44 13.22 1.65
C VAL A 154 -5.93 13.51 1.88
N ALA A 155 -6.32 13.89 3.09
CA ALA A 155 -7.68 14.33 3.42
C ALA A 155 -8.17 15.49 2.52
N LEU A 156 -7.30 16.44 2.18
CA LEU A 156 -7.65 17.53 1.25
C LEU A 156 -8.17 17.00 -0.10
N PHE A 157 -7.56 15.92 -0.58
CA PHE A 157 -7.98 15.33 -1.86
C PHE A 157 -9.26 14.50 -1.72
N ALA A 158 -9.56 13.99 -0.53
CA ALA A 158 -10.86 13.38 -0.25
C ALA A 158 -11.99 14.42 -0.38
N ASP A 159 -11.79 15.62 0.17
CA ASP A 159 -12.78 16.72 0.05
C ASP A 159 -12.99 17.13 -1.42
N LEU A 160 -11.90 17.28 -2.19
CA LEU A 160 -11.99 17.63 -3.62
C LEU A 160 -12.70 16.54 -4.44
N LEU A 161 -12.44 15.28 -4.12
CA LEU A 161 -13.09 14.16 -4.81
C LEU A 161 -14.57 14.02 -4.42
N THR A 162 -14.93 14.28 -3.16
CA THR A 162 -16.31 14.31 -2.72
C THR A 162 -17.11 15.36 -3.50
N LEU A 163 -16.53 16.54 -3.72
CA LEU A 163 -17.19 17.56 -4.55
C LEU A 163 -17.35 17.08 -6.00
N LYS A 164 -16.32 16.46 -6.58
CA LYS A 164 -16.39 15.89 -7.93
C LYS A 164 -17.47 14.82 -8.04
N GLU A 165 -17.52 13.89 -7.07
CA GLU A 165 -18.50 12.80 -7.03
C GLU A 165 -19.93 13.34 -6.86
N ALA A 166 -20.13 14.39 -6.07
CA ALA A 166 -21.43 15.06 -5.91
C ALA A 166 -21.91 15.66 -7.24
N LEU A 167 -21.02 16.33 -7.99
CA LEU A 167 -21.34 16.85 -9.32
C LEU A 167 -21.62 15.75 -10.35
N GLU A 168 -20.95 14.62 -10.22
CA GLU A 168 -21.17 13.44 -11.07
C GLU A 168 -22.52 12.79 -10.74
N PHE A 169 -22.86 12.68 -9.45
CA PHE A 169 -24.15 12.21 -8.98
C PHE A 169 -25.29 13.07 -9.52
N ASP A 170 -25.22 14.40 -9.35
CA ASP A 170 -26.24 15.34 -9.83
C ASP A 170 -26.44 15.24 -11.38
N ARG A 171 -25.38 14.88 -12.09
CA ARG A 171 -25.42 14.73 -13.55
C ARG A 171 -25.99 13.41 -14.02
N ASN A 172 -25.85 12.34 -13.22
CA ASN A 172 -26.17 10.97 -13.65
C ASN A 172 -27.45 10.42 -13.00
N ILE A 173 -27.90 10.97 -11.89
CA ILE A 173 -29.05 10.46 -11.12
C ILE A 173 -30.24 11.38 -11.31
N HIS A 174 -31.24 10.91 -12.06
CA HIS A 174 -32.44 11.69 -12.42
C HIS A 174 -33.75 10.99 -12.07
N THR A 175 -33.74 9.67 -11.90
CA THR A 175 -34.92 8.87 -11.61
C THR A 175 -34.70 7.98 -10.39
N GLU A 176 -35.77 7.44 -9.81
CA GLU A 176 -35.71 6.51 -8.66
C GLU A 176 -35.01 5.19 -8.99
N THR A 177 -34.84 4.86 -10.26
CA THR A 177 -34.16 3.64 -10.74
C THR A 177 -32.67 3.85 -10.99
N ASP A 178 -32.23 5.11 -11.04
CA ASP A 178 -30.81 5.43 -11.21
C ASP A 178 -30.09 5.27 -9.86
N PHE A 179 -28.88 4.76 -9.89
CA PHE A 179 -28.05 4.72 -8.69
C PHE A 179 -26.56 4.84 -9.01
N GLN A 180 -25.82 5.35 -8.05
CA GLN A 180 -24.37 5.44 -8.10
C GLN A 180 -23.80 4.95 -6.77
N LEU A 181 -22.73 4.16 -6.85
CA LEU A 181 -21.99 3.75 -5.65
C LEU A 181 -21.21 4.94 -5.07
N THR A 182 -21.20 5.07 -3.76
CA THR A 182 -20.75 6.28 -3.06
C THR A 182 -19.26 6.27 -2.67
N SER A 183 -18.47 5.29 -3.10
CA SER A 183 -17.07 5.20 -2.68
C SER A 183 -16.16 4.74 -3.80
N CYS A 184 -15.18 5.58 -4.13
CA CYS A 184 -14.04 5.21 -4.96
C CYS A 184 -12.72 5.13 -4.17
N CYS A 185 -12.72 5.51 -2.89
CA CYS A 185 -11.50 5.72 -2.10
C CYS A 185 -10.92 4.45 -1.47
N CYS A 186 -11.71 3.37 -1.35
CA CYS A 186 -11.29 2.11 -0.76
C CYS A 186 -10.86 1.10 -1.85
N PRO A 187 -9.56 0.80 -2.01
CA PRO A 187 -9.11 -0.12 -3.06
C PRO A 187 -9.59 -1.55 -2.85
N MET A 188 -9.84 -1.98 -1.61
CA MET A 188 -10.42 -3.28 -1.33
C MET A 188 -11.87 -3.36 -1.85
N TRP A 189 -12.67 -2.31 -1.61
CA TRP A 189 -14.04 -2.18 -2.11
C TRP A 189 -14.06 -2.22 -3.65
N ILE A 190 -13.24 -1.40 -4.29
CA ILE A 190 -13.12 -1.37 -5.75
C ILE A 190 -12.64 -2.72 -6.30
N GLY A 191 -11.65 -3.35 -5.62
CA GLY A 191 -11.18 -4.68 -5.98
C GLY A 191 -12.29 -5.74 -5.87
N MET A 192 -13.15 -5.64 -4.85
CA MET A 192 -14.31 -6.53 -4.69
C MET A 192 -15.32 -6.33 -5.83
N ILE A 193 -15.68 -5.08 -6.16
CA ILE A 193 -16.58 -4.80 -7.28
C ILE A 193 -15.99 -5.34 -8.58
N ARG A 194 -14.73 -5.07 -8.89
CA ARG A 194 -14.09 -5.53 -10.12
C ARG A 194 -14.01 -7.05 -10.25
N LYS A 195 -13.78 -7.77 -9.14
CA LYS A 195 -13.46 -9.20 -9.16
C LYS A 195 -14.67 -10.09 -8.89
N LEU A 196 -15.62 -9.63 -8.07
CA LEU A 196 -16.76 -10.43 -7.61
C LEU A 196 -18.12 -9.89 -8.08
N TYR A 197 -18.24 -8.59 -8.32
CA TYR A 197 -19.51 -7.92 -8.66
C TYR A 197 -19.32 -7.00 -9.87
N HIS A 198 -18.77 -7.57 -10.94
CA HIS A 198 -18.36 -6.81 -12.12
C HIS A 198 -19.51 -6.02 -12.76
N GLU A 199 -20.73 -6.49 -12.61
CA GLU A 199 -21.97 -5.83 -13.09
C GLU A 199 -22.20 -4.47 -12.44
N LEU A 200 -21.61 -4.20 -11.25
CA LEU A 200 -21.70 -2.92 -10.55
C LEU A 200 -20.66 -1.89 -11.02
N MET A 201 -19.70 -2.28 -11.84
CA MET A 201 -18.65 -1.37 -12.33
C MET A 201 -19.18 -0.10 -13.01
N PRO A 202 -20.26 -0.13 -13.82
CA PRO A 202 -20.82 1.08 -14.45
C PRO A 202 -21.32 2.11 -13.43
N HIS A 203 -21.62 1.70 -12.20
CA HIS A 203 -22.14 2.54 -11.14
C HIS A 203 -21.06 3.06 -10.18
N VAL A 204 -19.79 2.71 -10.40
CA VAL A 204 -18.66 3.22 -9.63
C VAL A 204 -18.32 4.63 -10.14
N PRO A 205 -18.17 5.64 -9.26
CA PRO A 205 -17.74 6.97 -9.67
C PRO A 205 -16.45 6.95 -10.48
N GLY A 206 -16.38 7.78 -11.52
CA GLY A 206 -15.22 7.88 -12.41
C GLY A 206 -14.03 8.64 -11.79
N ALA A 207 -13.79 8.50 -10.49
CA ALA A 207 -12.72 9.15 -9.76
C ALA A 207 -11.65 8.15 -9.34
N VAL A 208 -10.41 8.64 -9.21
CA VAL A 208 -9.32 7.90 -8.57
C VAL A 208 -9.36 8.12 -7.07
N SER A 209 -8.68 7.28 -6.28
CA SER A 209 -8.65 7.50 -4.84
C SER A 209 -7.93 8.80 -4.45
N PRO A 210 -8.19 9.35 -3.24
CA PRO A 210 -7.50 10.53 -2.74
C PRO A 210 -5.97 10.42 -2.73
N MET A 211 -5.44 9.24 -2.42
CA MET A 211 -4.00 8.96 -2.47
C MET A 211 -3.44 9.21 -3.88
N ILE A 212 -4.11 8.66 -4.86
CA ILE A 212 -3.73 8.76 -6.26
C ILE A 212 -3.87 10.19 -6.77
N ALA A 213 -4.96 10.88 -6.42
CA ALA A 213 -5.16 12.28 -6.77
C ALA A 213 -4.05 13.17 -6.18
N ALA A 214 -3.68 12.95 -4.91
CA ALA A 214 -2.58 13.65 -4.27
C ALA A 214 -1.24 13.42 -5.00
N GLY A 215 -0.91 12.17 -5.29
CA GLY A 215 0.32 11.81 -6.01
C GLY A 215 0.39 12.47 -7.40
N ARG A 216 -0.69 12.37 -8.18
CA ARG A 216 -0.78 13.03 -9.52
C ARG A 216 -0.62 14.53 -9.43
N THR A 217 -1.24 15.16 -8.44
CA THR A 217 -1.14 16.62 -8.27
C THR A 217 0.28 17.03 -7.92
N VAL A 218 0.94 16.36 -6.99
CA VAL A 218 2.34 16.63 -6.66
C VAL A 218 3.24 16.44 -7.88
N LYS A 219 3.07 15.34 -8.62
CA LYS A 219 3.83 15.09 -9.86
C LYS A 219 3.58 16.11 -10.95
N LYS A 220 2.37 16.62 -11.06
CA LYS A 220 2.06 17.68 -12.04
C LYS A 220 2.72 19.01 -11.68
N LEU A 221 2.82 19.33 -10.38
CA LEU A 221 3.48 20.53 -9.89
C LEU A 221 5.01 20.41 -9.86
N HIS A 222 5.50 19.21 -9.59
CA HIS A 222 6.91 18.88 -9.47
C HIS A 222 7.17 17.55 -10.21
N PRO A 223 7.45 17.57 -11.51
CA PRO A 223 7.58 16.35 -12.33
C PRO A 223 8.64 15.37 -11.81
N ASP A 224 9.74 15.88 -11.26
CA ASP A 224 10.83 15.08 -10.71
C ASP A 224 10.60 14.63 -9.25
N ALA A 225 9.46 14.99 -8.64
CA ALA A 225 9.19 14.64 -7.26
C ALA A 225 9.04 13.14 -7.07
N VAL A 226 9.52 12.62 -5.95
CA VAL A 226 9.15 11.31 -5.41
C VAL A 226 8.03 11.51 -4.39
N THR A 227 6.96 10.73 -4.51
CA THR A 227 5.86 10.75 -3.55
C THR A 227 5.81 9.44 -2.78
N ILE A 228 5.74 9.53 -1.47
CA ILE A 228 5.70 8.40 -0.56
C ILE A 228 4.40 8.48 0.24
N PHE A 229 3.50 7.51 0.01
CA PHE A 229 2.26 7.44 0.80
C PHE A 229 2.53 6.77 2.15
N VAL A 230 2.14 7.45 3.21
CA VAL A 230 2.27 6.99 4.59
C VAL A 230 0.89 6.71 5.17
N GLY A 231 0.57 5.45 5.35
CA GLY A 231 -0.75 5.02 5.83
C GLY A 231 -0.80 3.54 6.22
N PRO A 232 -1.84 3.11 6.95
CA PRO A 232 -1.93 1.76 7.53
C PRO A 232 -2.50 0.70 6.58
N CYS A 233 -2.90 1.06 5.36
CA CYS A 233 -3.70 0.20 4.49
C CYS A 233 -2.85 -0.57 3.47
N ILE A 234 -2.79 -1.90 3.59
CA ILE A 234 -2.07 -2.77 2.64
C ILE A 234 -2.70 -2.70 1.23
N ALA A 235 -4.04 -2.61 1.15
CA ALA A 235 -4.73 -2.54 -0.14
C ALA A 235 -4.37 -1.28 -0.96
N LYS A 236 -3.88 -0.22 -0.31
CA LYS A 236 -3.34 0.95 -1.03
C LYS A 236 -2.07 0.62 -1.81
N LYS A 237 -1.31 -0.39 -1.40
CA LYS A 237 -0.17 -0.89 -2.18
C LYS A 237 -0.63 -1.60 -3.45
N ALA A 238 -1.73 -2.38 -3.38
CA ALA A 238 -2.36 -2.96 -4.57
C ALA A 238 -2.75 -1.87 -5.58
N GLU A 239 -3.48 -0.86 -5.11
CA GLU A 239 -3.90 0.26 -5.95
C GLU A 239 -2.70 0.99 -6.59
N ALA A 240 -1.64 1.22 -5.82
CA ALA A 240 -0.44 1.87 -6.33
C ALA A 240 0.34 1.01 -7.37
N ARG A 241 0.20 -0.32 -7.29
CA ARG A 241 0.81 -1.26 -8.25
C ARG A 241 -0.05 -1.50 -9.49
N GLU A 242 -1.37 -1.26 -9.40
CA GLU A 242 -2.27 -1.41 -10.55
C GLU A 242 -1.91 -0.44 -11.66
N TRP A 243 -1.91 -0.96 -12.88
CA TRP A 243 -1.67 -0.22 -14.11
C TRP A 243 -2.90 0.58 -14.51
N VAL A 244 -3.23 1.64 -13.76
CA VAL A 244 -4.37 2.52 -14.12
C VAL A 244 -3.90 3.74 -14.91
N SER A 245 -2.62 4.04 -14.91
CA SER A 245 -1.96 4.99 -15.82
C SER A 245 -0.46 4.95 -15.55
N ALA A 246 0.35 5.29 -16.54
CA ALA A 246 1.82 5.31 -16.57
C ALA A 246 2.52 6.15 -15.48
N LEU A 247 1.87 6.40 -14.34
CA LEU A 247 2.36 7.28 -13.28
C LEU A 247 2.49 6.62 -11.91
N TYR A 248 2.32 5.29 -11.84
CA TYR A 248 2.35 4.62 -10.54
C TYR A 248 3.37 3.56 -10.42
N THR A 249 4.02 3.53 -9.32
CA THR A 249 4.70 2.35 -8.84
C THR A 249 4.67 2.28 -7.33
N GLY A 250 4.30 1.12 -6.86
CA GLY A 250 4.61 0.59 -5.55
C GLY A 250 4.01 1.24 -4.31
N GLY A 251 3.30 0.50 -3.56
CA GLY A 251 2.92 0.59 -2.18
C GLY A 251 2.93 1.98 -1.53
N ASP A 252 3.75 2.13 -0.55
CA ASP A 252 3.97 3.40 0.15
C ASP A 252 4.82 4.38 -0.68
N VAL A 253 5.50 3.88 -1.73
CA VAL A 253 6.34 4.67 -2.63
C VAL A 253 5.71 4.71 -4.00
N ILE A 254 5.31 5.89 -4.43
CA ILE A 254 4.80 6.14 -5.77
C ILE A 254 5.97 6.65 -6.62
N ARG A 255 6.47 5.80 -7.51
CA ARG A 255 7.50 6.12 -8.48
C ARG A 255 6.92 6.11 -9.89
N GLU A 256 7.49 6.86 -10.78
CA GLU A 256 7.31 6.65 -12.21
C GLU A 256 7.99 5.33 -12.62
N ARG A 257 7.26 4.39 -13.22
CA ARG A 257 7.92 3.34 -14.00
C ARG A 257 8.48 4.01 -15.25
N ARG A 258 9.77 3.93 -15.43
CA ARG A 258 10.37 4.12 -16.74
C ARG A 258 10.20 2.78 -17.47
N ASP A 259 9.54 2.85 -18.61
CA ASP A 259 9.53 1.75 -19.58
C ASP A 259 10.96 1.39 -20.01
#